data_304ab28b2d6e78c3adab711625762253
#
_entry.id   304ab28b2d6e78c3adab711625762253
#
_cell.length_a   1.000
_cell.length_b   1.000
_cell.length_c   1.000
_cell.angle_alpha   90.00
_cell.angle_beta   90.00
_cell.angle_gamma   90.00
#
_symmetry.space_group_name_H-M   'P 1'
#
loop_
_entity.id
_entity.type
_entity.pdbx_description
1 polymer ?
#
loop_
_entity_poly.entity_id
_entity_poly.type
_entity_poly.pdbx_seq_one_letter_code
_entity_poly.pdbx_strand_id
1 'polypeptide(L)'
;VYDKPMVFYPINTLVQAGITEVIVVTGGPHAGDFIGVLKNGKELGLQHLEYAYQEHEGGIAEALGLCYDFADGENIAVILGDNTTDADIGPAVRSFEDGAMVFLRQVPDPERFGVPVFAPEDPDRIVAIEEKPQHPESNYAVTGLYLYDAHVFDIIRTLEPSGRGELEITDVNNRYIEMGKLRWTELHGFWSDAGTFESLFRANAYWAQRTTGYRCEDFAGYIQPTDARR
;
A
#
# COMPACT_ATOMS: atom_id res chain seq x y z
N VAL A 1 -12.76 -6.64 4.64
CA VAL A 1 -12.52 -7.71 3.66
C VAL A 1 -12.80 -9.02 4.33
N TYR A 2 -13.66 -9.82 3.73
CA TYR A 2 -14.18 -11.08 4.22
C TYR A 2 -14.78 -10.96 5.63
N ASP A 3 -14.09 -11.40 6.68
CA ASP A 3 -14.56 -11.47 8.06
C ASP A 3 -14.00 -10.37 8.98
N LYS A 4 -13.19 -9.45 8.43
CA LYS A 4 -12.50 -8.42 9.22
C LYS A 4 -12.58 -7.04 8.56
N PRO A 5 -12.54 -5.96 9.34
CA PRO A 5 -12.34 -4.62 8.80
C PRO A 5 -11.09 -4.57 7.91
N MET A 6 -11.18 -3.86 6.77
CA MET A 6 -10.09 -3.78 5.80
C MET A 6 -8.78 -3.33 6.43
N VAL A 7 -8.82 -2.33 7.27
CA VAL A 7 -7.64 -1.75 7.96
C VAL A 7 -6.87 -2.75 8.84
N PHE A 8 -7.46 -3.88 9.21
CA PHE A 8 -6.77 -4.91 10.00
C PHE A 8 -5.69 -5.62 9.18
N TYR A 9 -5.87 -5.74 7.86
CA TYR A 9 -4.91 -6.44 7.00
C TYR A 9 -3.57 -5.70 6.91
N PRO A 10 -3.53 -4.40 6.53
CA PRO A 10 -2.27 -3.65 6.52
C PRO A 10 -1.61 -3.58 7.89
N ILE A 11 -2.37 -3.39 8.98
CA ILE A 11 -1.81 -3.39 10.33
C ILE A 11 -1.19 -4.75 10.68
N ASN A 12 -1.86 -5.86 10.37
CA ASN A 12 -1.32 -7.19 10.61
C ASN A 12 -0.03 -7.45 9.80
N THR A 13 0.07 -6.93 8.58
CA THR A 13 1.29 -7.01 7.77
C THR A 13 2.46 -6.32 8.47
N LEU A 14 2.25 -5.14 9.03
CA LEU A 14 3.27 -4.41 9.80
C LEU A 14 3.67 -5.16 11.08
N VAL A 15 2.68 -5.61 11.84
CA VAL A 15 2.92 -6.36 13.11
C VAL A 15 3.70 -7.66 12.86
N GLN A 16 3.37 -8.40 11.80
CA GLN A 16 4.11 -9.62 11.43
C GLN A 16 5.55 -9.32 11.03
N ALA A 17 5.84 -8.13 10.49
CA ALA A 17 7.19 -7.68 10.21
C ALA A 17 7.96 -7.17 11.44
N GLY A 18 7.31 -7.11 12.61
CA GLY A 18 7.88 -6.63 13.85
C GLY A 18 7.65 -5.14 14.13
N ILE A 19 6.85 -4.46 13.32
CA ILE A 19 6.51 -3.05 13.49
C ILE A 19 5.26 -2.95 14.36
N THR A 20 5.41 -2.46 15.58
CA THR A 20 4.35 -2.42 16.60
C THR A 20 3.96 -1.01 17.04
N GLU A 21 4.63 0.00 16.54
CA GLU A 21 4.27 1.42 16.70
C GLU A 21 3.75 1.93 15.37
N VAL A 22 2.50 2.38 15.34
CA VAL A 22 1.80 2.74 14.11
C VAL A 22 1.06 4.06 14.29
N ILE A 23 1.11 4.91 13.28
CA ILE A 23 0.21 6.04 13.13
C ILE A 23 -0.76 5.78 11.97
N VAL A 24 -2.04 5.97 12.20
CA VAL A 24 -3.08 5.88 11.17
C VAL A 24 -3.46 7.27 10.73
N VAL A 25 -3.15 7.61 9.48
CA VAL A 25 -3.62 8.84 8.85
C VAL A 25 -4.97 8.57 8.22
N THR A 26 -5.96 9.35 8.59
CA THR A 26 -7.32 9.25 8.07
C THR A 26 -7.91 10.64 7.88
N GLY A 27 -8.97 10.75 7.12
CA GLY A 27 -9.65 12.03 6.85
C GLY A 27 -11.13 11.83 6.56
N GLY A 28 -11.81 12.94 6.27
CA GLY A 28 -13.21 12.94 5.92
C GLY A 28 -14.16 12.64 7.09
N PRO A 29 -15.46 12.47 6.80
CA PRO A 29 -16.51 12.37 7.83
C PRO A 29 -16.45 11.07 8.65
N HIS A 30 -15.76 10.04 8.16
CA HIS A 30 -15.67 8.72 8.80
C HIS A 30 -14.37 8.49 9.59
N ALA A 31 -13.54 9.52 9.78
CA ALA A 31 -12.28 9.39 10.51
C ALA A 31 -12.48 8.85 11.94
N GLY A 32 -13.55 9.22 12.62
CA GLY A 32 -13.89 8.73 13.95
C GLY A 32 -14.22 7.23 14.00
N ASP A 33 -14.66 6.62 12.89
CA ASP A 33 -14.98 5.19 12.83
C ASP A 33 -13.73 4.34 13.00
N PHE A 34 -12.57 4.80 12.50
CA PHE A 34 -11.29 4.12 12.69
C PHE A 34 -10.90 4.04 14.16
N ILE A 35 -11.12 5.09 14.94
CA ILE A 35 -10.89 5.07 16.39
C ILE A 35 -11.80 4.04 17.07
N GLY A 36 -13.06 3.96 16.66
CA GLY A 36 -14.00 2.97 17.17
C GLY A 36 -13.61 1.52 16.88
N VAL A 37 -13.06 1.28 15.68
CA VAL A 37 -12.65 -0.06 15.20
C VAL A 37 -11.30 -0.48 15.76
N LEU A 38 -10.31 0.40 15.75
CA LEU A 38 -8.93 0.09 16.12
C LEU A 38 -8.65 0.30 17.61
N LYS A 39 -9.41 1.20 18.25
CA LYS A 39 -9.22 1.59 19.67
C LYS A 39 -7.76 2.02 19.93
N ASN A 40 -7.04 1.26 20.75
CA ASN A 40 -5.61 1.48 21.04
C ASN A 40 -4.69 0.45 20.36
N GLY A 41 -5.21 -0.34 19.42
CA GLY A 41 -4.44 -1.31 18.64
C GLY A 41 -3.96 -2.56 19.38
N LYS A 42 -4.20 -2.68 20.71
CA LYS A 42 -3.69 -3.81 21.52
C LYS A 42 -4.22 -5.17 21.05
N GLU A 43 -5.47 -5.23 20.59
CA GLU A 43 -6.08 -6.45 20.06
C GLU A 43 -5.41 -6.93 18.77
N LEU A 44 -4.72 -6.02 18.05
CA LEU A 44 -3.94 -6.29 16.84
C LEU A 44 -2.45 -6.53 17.10
N GLY A 45 -2.01 -6.44 18.37
CA GLY A 45 -0.60 -6.63 18.74
C GLY A 45 0.25 -5.35 18.70
N LEU A 46 -0.36 -4.17 18.56
CA LEU A 46 0.37 -2.90 18.60
C LEU A 46 0.75 -2.53 20.03
N GLN A 47 1.96 -2.01 20.20
CA GLN A 47 2.44 -1.40 21.44
C GLN A 47 1.98 0.05 21.55
N HIS A 48 1.98 0.76 20.42
CA HIS A 48 1.57 2.15 20.33
C HIS A 48 0.75 2.40 19.05
N LEU A 49 -0.33 3.16 19.17
CA LEU A 49 -1.17 3.57 18.05
C LEU A 49 -1.54 5.03 18.20
N GLU A 50 -1.17 5.82 17.19
CA GLU A 50 -1.58 7.22 17.05
C GLU A 50 -2.51 7.41 15.86
N TYR A 51 -3.14 8.59 15.81
CA TYR A 51 -4.03 8.99 14.73
C TYR A 51 -3.69 10.41 14.28
N ALA A 52 -3.55 10.60 12.97
CA ALA A 52 -3.46 11.91 12.36
C ALA A 52 -4.66 12.14 11.44
N TYR A 53 -5.10 13.40 11.35
CA TYR A 53 -6.23 13.78 10.51
C TYR A 53 -5.74 14.58 9.31
N GLN A 54 -6.01 14.08 8.11
CA GLN A 54 -5.79 14.78 6.86
C GLN A 54 -7.05 15.58 6.50
N GLU A 55 -6.92 16.88 6.42
CA GLU A 55 -8.08 17.78 6.20
C GLU A 55 -8.62 17.71 4.77
N HIS A 56 -7.75 17.43 3.80
CA HIS A 56 -8.07 17.44 2.38
C HIS A 56 -7.54 16.17 1.71
N GLU A 57 -8.07 15.82 0.55
CA GLU A 57 -7.57 14.73 -0.30
C GLU A 57 -6.32 15.21 -1.08
N GLY A 58 -5.28 15.60 -0.36
CA GLY A 58 -4.05 16.19 -0.92
C GLY A 58 -2.99 15.17 -1.36
N GLY A 59 -3.35 13.88 -1.41
CA GLY A 59 -2.48 12.80 -1.86
C GLY A 59 -1.76 12.04 -0.74
N ILE A 60 -1.10 10.94 -1.12
CA ILE A 60 -0.44 10.04 -0.17
C ILE A 60 0.78 10.71 0.46
N ALA A 61 1.55 11.49 -0.31
CA ALA A 61 2.73 12.16 0.23
C ALA A 61 2.36 13.25 1.23
N GLU A 62 1.23 13.98 1.05
CA GLU A 62 0.71 14.91 2.06
C GLU A 62 0.35 14.17 3.35
N ALA A 63 -0.39 13.06 3.26
CA ALA A 63 -0.74 12.24 4.40
C ALA A 63 0.51 11.76 5.15
N LEU A 64 1.54 11.30 4.41
CA LEU A 64 2.81 10.90 5.00
C LEU A 64 3.51 12.06 5.70
N GLY A 65 3.46 13.26 5.15
CA GLY A 65 4.02 14.46 5.76
C GLY A 65 3.50 14.75 7.17
N LEU A 66 2.25 14.38 7.49
CA LEU A 66 1.66 14.51 8.82
C LEU A 66 2.31 13.60 9.87
N CYS A 67 3.06 12.59 9.43
CA CYS A 67 3.70 11.63 10.33
C CYS A 67 5.11 12.04 10.78
N TYR A 68 5.57 13.24 10.43
CA TYR A 68 6.95 13.68 10.69
C TYR A 68 7.37 13.56 12.16
N ASP A 69 6.55 14.10 13.08
CA ASP A 69 6.86 14.08 14.51
C ASP A 69 6.80 12.65 15.08
N PHE A 70 5.87 11.83 14.58
CA PHE A 70 5.77 10.42 14.96
C PHE A 70 6.99 9.59 14.53
N ALA A 71 7.53 9.88 13.34
CA ALA A 71 8.68 9.16 12.80
C ALA A 71 9.98 9.43 13.56
N ASP A 72 10.10 10.58 14.24
CA ASP A 72 11.22 10.98 15.12
C ASP A 72 12.63 10.74 14.51
N GLY A 73 12.74 10.91 13.18
CA GLY A 73 13.99 10.72 12.46
C GLY A 73 14.37 9.28 12.14
N GLU A 74 13.52 8.31 12.48
CA GLU A 74 13.74 6.89 12.21
C GLU A 74 13.30 6.49 10.79
N ASN A 75 13.75 5.29 10.37
CA ASN A 75 13.23 4.65 9.16
C ASN A 75 11.76 4.23 9.37
N ILE A 76 10.96 4.38 8.34
CA ILE A 76 9.52 4.12 8.40
C ILE A 76 9.07 3.11 7.35
N ALA A 77 8.02 2.37 7.69
CA ALA A 77 7.23 1.60 6.73
C ALA A 77 5.87 2.27 6.53
N VAL A 78 5.47 2.42 5.28
CA VAL A 78 4.18 2.96 4.87
C VAL A 78 3.37 1.87 4.19
N ILE A 79 2.12 1.69 4.59
CA ILE A 79 1.20 0.79 3.92
C ILE A 79 -0.15 1.48 3.76
N LEU A 80 -0.73 1.42 2.55
CA LEU A 80 -2.03 2.01 2.28
C LEU A 80 -3.15 1.18 2.90
N GLY A 81 -4.17 1.85 3.44
CA GLY A 81 -5.26 1.24 4.20
C GLY A 81 -6.16 0.29 3.42
N ASP A 82 -6.13 0.34 2.09
CA ASP A 82 -6.86 -0.53 1.17
C ASP A 82 -6.03 -1.70 0.63
N ASN A 83 -4.78 -1.85 1.08
CA ASN A 83 -3.89 -2.92 0.64
C ASN A 83 -4.02 -4.15 1.54
N THR A 84 -4.06 -5.33 0.92
CA THR A 84 -4.08 -6.61 1.61
C THR A 84 -3.11 -7.58 0.96
N THR A 85 -2.29 -8.22 1.80
CA THR A 85 -1.27 -9.18 1.37
C THR A 85 -1.05 -10.27 2.42
N ASP A 86 -0.58 -11.43 1.99
CA ASP A 86 -0.05 -12.48 2.88
C ASP A 86 1.47 -12.62 2.77
N ALA A 87 2.12 -11.68 2.08
CA ALA A 87 3.57 -11.65 1.95
C ALA A 87 4.25 -11.36 3.30
N ASP A 88 5.35 -12.04 3.56
CA ASP A 88 6.26 -11.71 4.66
C ASP A 88 7.23 -10.60 4.21
N ILE A 89 7.03 -9.41 4.71
CA ILE A 89 7.91 -8.24 4.47
C ILE A 89 9.01 -8.10 5.52
N GLY A 90 9.01 -8.91 6.55
CA GLY A 90 9.96 -8.85 7.66
C GLY A 90 11.44 -8.89 7.23
N PRO A 91 11.85 -9.73 6.28
CA PRO A 91 13.21 -9.71 5.76
C PRO A 91 13.61 -8.37 5.15
N ALA A 92 12.73 -7.75 4.35
CA ALA A 92 12.98 -6.43 3.74
C ALA A 92 13.08 -5.33 4.80
N VAL A 93 12.18 -5.33 5.78
CA VAL A 93 12.20 -4.38 6.91
C VAL A 93 13.51 -4.48 7.70
N ARG A 94 13.94 -5.71 8.03
CA ARG A 94 15.20 -5.91 8.80
C ARG A 94 16.47 -5.56 8.05
N SER A 95 16.47 -5.65 6.72
CA SER A 95 17.62 -5.34 5.87
C SER A 95 17.63 -3.90 5.34
N PHE A 96 16.59 -3.13 5.65
CA PHE A 96 16.49 -1.74 5.20
C PHE A 96 17.37 -0.84 6.07
N GLU A 97 18.29 -0.12 5.43
CA GLU A 97 19.23 0.76 6.13
C GLU A 97 18.95 2.24 5.82
N ASP A 98 18.86 2.61 4.53
CA ASP A 98 18.63 3.99 4.08
C ASP A 98 17.96 4.05 2.70
N GLY A 99 17.62 5.27 2.27
CA GLY A 99 16.99 5.56 0.99
C GLY A 99 15.52 5.20 0.96
N ALA A 100 15.08 4.60 -0.14
CA ALA A 100 13.72 4.10 -0.32
C ALA A 100 13.70 2.68 -0.85
N MET A 101 12.68 1.92 -0.47
CA MET A 101 12.38 0.61 -1.04
C MET A 101 10.92 0.53 -1.42
N VAL A 102 10.64 0.19 -2.66
CA VAL A 102 9.29 -0.09 -3.17
C VAL A 102 9.09 -1.59 -3.35
N PHE A 103 7.87 -2.05 -3.12
CA PHE A 103 7.49 -3.42 -3.34
C PHE A 103 6.71 -3.52 -4.65
N LEU A 104 7.16 -4.39 -5.54
CA LEU A 104 6.57 -4.58 -6.85
C LEU A 104 5.77 -5.87 -6.93
N ARG A 105 4.66 -5.82 -7.65
CA ARG A 105 3.85 -7.00 -7.96
C ARG A 105 3.45 -7.00 -9.42
N GLN A 106 3.56 -8.16 -10.08
CA GLN A 106 2.98 -8.32 -11.41
C GLN A 106 1.46 -8.36 -11.33
N VAL A 107 0.80 -7.55 -12.13
CA VAL A 107 -0.66 -7.40 -12.18
C VAL A 107 -1.16 -7.42 -13.63
N PRO A 108 -2.44 -7.78 -13.86
CA PRO A 108 -3.01 -7.77 -15.21
C PRO A 108 -3.44 -6.36 -15.68
N ASP A 109 -3.51 -5.38 -14.77
CA ASP A 109 -4.06 -4.04 -14.95
C ASP A 109 -3.09 -2.96 -14.40
N PRO A 110 -1.78 -2.93 -14.87
CA PRO A 110 -0.76 -2.06 -14.30
C PRO A 110 -1.07 -0.56 -14.47
N GLU A 111 -1.85 -0.17 -15.47
CA GLU A 111 -2.27 1.21 -15.73
C GLU A 111 -3.05 1.87 -14.59
N ARG A 112 -3.45 1.10 -13.59
CA ARG A 112 -4.14 1.61 -12.39
C ARG A 112 -3.19 2.12 -11.31
N PHE A 113 -1.91 1.83 -11.43
CA PHE A 113 -0.90 1.99 -10.38
C PHE A 113 0.29 2.82 -10.87
N GLY A 114 1.20 3.11 -9.97
CA GLY A 114 2.55 3.52 -10.36
C GLY A 114 3.26 2.34 -11.06
N VAL A 115 3.81 2.57 -12.24
CA VAL A 115 4.45 1.54 -13.05
C VAL A 115 5.94 1.83 -13.15
N PRO A 116 6.83 0.90 -12.78
CA PRO A 116 8.26 1.09 -12.90
C PRO A 116 8.70 0.99 -14.37
N VAL A 117 9.58 1.91 -14.77
CA VAL A 117 10.35 1.89 -16.01
C VAL A 117 11.73 1.39 -15.67
N PHE A 118 12.14 0.27 -16.27
CA PHE A 118 13.46 -0.33 -16.04
C PHE A 118 14.47 0.16 -17.07
N ALA A 119 15.74 0.24 -16.68
CA ALA A 119 16.82 0.57 -17.59
C ALA A 119 16.96 -0.53 -18.66
N PRO A 120 17.10 -0.18 -19.96
CA PRO A 120 17.24 -1.18 -21.01
C PRO A 120 18.45 -2.09 -20.84
N GLU A 121 19.52 -1.58 -20.24
CA GLU A 121 20.78 -2.30 -20.01
C GLU A 121 20.83 -3.05 -18.66
N ASP A 122 19.87 -2.77 -17.76
CA ASP A 122 19.85 -3.34 -16.42
C ASP A 122 18.40 -3.52 -15.95
N PRO A 123 17.82 -4.71 -16.08
CA PRO A 123 16.43 -4.98 -15.75
C PRO A 123 16.14 -4.92 -14.23
N ASP A 124 17.16 -4.82 -13.39
CA ASP A 124 17.00 -4.66 -11.95
C ASP A 124 17.02 -3.18 -11.52
N ARG A 125 17.36 -2.25 -12.43
CA ARG A 125 17.43 -0.83 -12.16
C ARG A 125 16.21 -0.09 -12.65
N ILE A 126 15.42 0.48 -11.73
CA ILE A 126 14.34 1.40 -12.04
C ILE A 126 14.92 2.78 -12.36
N VAL A 127 14.50 3.37 -13.48
CA VAL A 127 14.92 4.71 -13.92
C VAL A 127 13.83 5.76 -13.79
N ALA A 128 12.57 5.33 -13.71
CA ALA A 128 11.41 6.17 -13.41
C ALA A 128 10.26 5.32 -12.88
N ILE A 129 9.31 5.96 -12.24
CA ILE A 129 7.99 5.39 -11.94
C ILE A 129 6.97 6.34 -12.54
N GLU A 130 6.08 5.82 -13.40
CA GLU A 130 5.01 6.58 -14.02
C GLU A 130 3.69 6.34 -13.29
N GLU A 131 3.03 7.41 -12.88
CA GLU A 131 1.74 7.33 -12.19
C GLU A 131 0.61 7.09 -13.19
N LYS A 132 -0.04 5.94 -13.09
CA LYS A 132 -1.21 5.54 -13.90
C LYS A 132 -1.04 5.80 -15.41
N PRO A 133 0.02 5.26 -16.02
CA PRO A 133 0.30 5.50 -17.44
C PRO A 133 -0.78 4.90 -18.33
N GLN A 134 -1.14 5.58 -19.42
CA GLN A 134 -2.07 5.03 -20.42
C GLN A 134 -1.48 3.83 -21.19
N HIS A 135 -0.16 3.79 -21.30
CA HIS A 135 0.58 2.75 -22.01
C HIS A 135 1.75 2.27 -21.11
N PRO A 136 1.48 1.36 -20.14
CA PRO A 136 2.50 0.92 -19.20
C PRO A 136 3.63 0.16 -19.91
N GLU A 137 4.87 0.45 -19.54
CA GLU A 137 6.05 -0.21 -20.12
C GLU A 137 6.36 -1.56 -19.44
N SER A 138 5.74 -1.86 -18.31
CA SER A 138 5.89 -3.13 -17.61
C SER A 138 4.57 -3.62 -17.03
N ASN A 139 4.52 -4.91 -16.66
CA ASN A 139 3.38 -5.50 -15.96
C ASN A 139 3.50 -5.39 -14.43
N TYR A 140 4.49 -4.67 -13.94
CA TYR A 140 4.66 -4.45 -12.51
C TYR A 140 3.87 -3.23 -12.06
N ALA A 141 3.17 -3.39 -10.94
CA ALA A 141 2.63 -2.29 -10.15
C ALA A 141 3.54 -2.03 -8.96
N VAL A 142 3.80 -0.76 -8.66
CA VAL A 142 4.27 -0.35 -7.35
C VAL A 142 3.10 -0.52 -6.39
N THR A 143 3.26 -1.44 -5.44
CA THR A 143 2.20 -1.69 -4.44
C THR A 143 2.08 -0.51 -3.48
N GLY A 144 0.99 -0.46 -2.72
CA GLY A 144 0.85 0.55 -1.66
C GLY A 144 1.66 0.23 -0.39
N LEU A 145 2.88 -0.26 -0.56
CA LEU A 145 3.80 -0.60 0.52
C LEU A 145 5.19 -0.04 0.21
N TYR A 146 5.77 0.69 1.16
CA TYR A 146 7.03 1.41 0.99
C TYR A 146 7.84 1.37 2.28
N LEU A 147 9.18 1.41 2.14
CA LEU A 147 10.11 1.74 3.23
C LEU A 147 10.87 3.01 2.86
N TYR A 148 11.02 3.92 3.80
CA TYR A 148 11.73 5.18 3.61
C TYR A 148 12.65 5.48 4.79
N ASP A 149 13.78 6.12 4.51
CA ASP A 149 14.55 6.79 5.53
C ASP A 149 13.93 8.15 5.91
N ALA A 150 14.45 8.81 6.93
CA ALA A 150 13.92 10.09 7.41
C ALA A 150 13.99 11.23 6.37
N HIS A 151 14.81 11.12 5.32
CA HIS A 151 14.90 12.09 4.23
C HIS A 151 13.58 12.24 3.45
N VAL A 152 12.68 11.27 3.54
CA VAL A 152 11.37 11.34 2.88
C VAL A 152 10.61 12.62 3.23
N PHE A 153 10.70 13.07 4.47
CA PHE A 153 10.01 14.28 4.91
C PHE A 153 10.60 15.56 4.30
N ASP A 154 11.91 15.60 4.07
CA ASP A 154 12.56 16.72 3.38
C ASP A 154 12.14 16.75 1.91
N ILE A 155 12.06 15.57 1.27
CA ILE A 155 11.57 15.45 -0.11
C ILE A 155 10.13 15.95 -0.20
N ILE A 156 9.23 15.47 0.66
CA ILE A 156 7.81 15.87 0.67
C ILE A 156 7.64 17.40 0.74
N ARG A 157 8.44 18.08 1.56
CA ARG A 157 8.39 19.56 1.67
C ARG A 157 8.74 20.30 0.38
N THR A 158 9.38 19.64 -0.58
CA THR A 158 9.79 20.23 -1.86
C THR A 158 8.87 19.87 -3.02
N LEU A 159 7.89 19.02 -2.80
CA LEU A 159 6.98 18.59 -3.86
C LEU A 159 5.98 19.70 -4.22
N GLU A 160 5.63 19.72 -5.49
CA GLU A 160 4.53 20.53 -6.02
C GLU A 160 3.32 19.63 -6.31
N PRO A 161 2.10 20.10 -6.09
CA PRO A 161 0.90 19.32 -6.42
C PRO A 161 0.85 18.95 -7.91
N SER A 162 0.48 17.72 -8.20
CA SER A 162 0.28 17.20 -9.56
C SER A 162 -0.88 17.91 -10.27
N GLY A 163 -1.10 17.58 -11.53
CA GLY A 163 -2.28 18.05 -12.29
C GLY A 163 -3.63 17.64 -11.66
N ARG A 164 -3.63 16.72 -10.71
CA ARG A 164 -4.79 16.31 -9.90
C ARG A 164 -4.94 17.12 -8.61
N GLY A 165 -3.98 17.99 -8.29
CA GLY A 165 -3.93 18.74 -7.05
C GLY A 165 -3.42 17.92 -5.85
N GLU A 166 -2.79 16.77 -6.09
CA GLU A 166 -2.28 15.85 -5.08
C GLU A 166 -0.76 15.87 -5.00
N LEU A 167 -0.18 15.74 -3.81
CA LEU A 167 1.23 15.39 -3.62
C LEU A 167 1.38 13.88 -3.80
N GLU A 168 1.98 13.50 -4.93
CA GLU A 168 2.05 12.11 -5.35
C GLU A 168 3.18 11.36 -4.64
N ILE A 169 2.90 10.16 -4.16
CA ILE A 169 3.96 9.28 -3.62
C ILE A 169 4.92 8.85 -4.73
N THR A 170 4.47 8.81 -5.96
CA THR A 170 5.29 8.53 -7.15
C THR A 170 6.39 9.57 -7.33
N ASP A 171 6.12 10.85 -7.05
CA ASP A 171 7.12 11.91 -7.12
C ASP A 171 8.18 11.76 -6.01
N VAL A 172 7.78 11.34 -4.81
CA VAL A 172 8.72 10.97 -3.74
C VAL A 172 9.67 9.87 -4.22
N ASN A 173 9.13 8.79 -4.78
CA ASN A 173 9.92 7.67 -5.29
C ASN A 173 10.87 8.10 -6.40
N ASN A 174 10.42 8.95 -7.33
CA ASN A 174 11.24 9.48 -8.41
C ASN A 174 12.40 10.35 -7.88
N ARG A 175 12.20 11.10 -6.80
CA ARG A 175 13.31 11.81 -6.13
C ARG A 175 14.36 10.86 -5.59
N TYR A 176 13.95 9.73 -4.99
CA TYR A 176 14.92 8.72 -4.56
C TYR A 176 15.62 8.03 -5.74
N ILE A 177 14.97 7.88 -6.90
CA ILE A 177 15.61 7.41 -8.14
C ILE A 177 16.69 8.39 -8.58
N GLU A 178 16.38 9.69 -8.66
CA GLU A 178 17.32 10.76 -9.01
C GLU A 178 18.55 10.78 -8.10
N MET A 179 18.35 10.48 -6.81
CA MET A 179 19.44 10.38 -5.82
C MET A 179 20.22 9.06 -5.91
N GLY A 180 19.81 8.11 -6.73
CA GLY A 180 20.39 6.77 -6.80
C GLY A 180 20.16 5.93 -5.53
N LYS A 181 19.09 6.21 -4.78
CA LYS A 181 18.78 5.62 -3.48
C LYS A 181 17.46 4.84 -3.47
N LEU A 182 16.81 4.61 -4.61
CA LEU A 182 15.65 3.72 -4.69
C LEU A 182 16.12 2.28 -4.91
N ARG A 183 15.60 1.38 -4.09
CA ARG A 183 15.67 -0.07 -4.25
C ARG A 183 14.29 -0.65 -4.42
N TRP A 184 14.20 -1.85 -4.94
CA TRP A 184 12.93 -2.56 -5.03
C TRP A 184 13.09 -4.03 -4.67
N THR A 185 11.98 -4.66 -4.32
CA THR A 185 11.87 -6.10 -4.14
C THR A 185 10.52 -6.58 -4.66
N GLU A 186 10.46 -7.82 -5.12
CA GLU A 186 9.17 -8.41 -5.51
C GLU A 186 8.37 -8.80 -4.25
N LEU A 187 7.09 -8.44 -4.24
CA LEU A 187 6.17 -8.84 -3.19
C LEU A 187 5.63 -10.23 -3.51
N HIS A 188 6.19 -11.24 -2.88
CA HIS A 188 5.77 -12.63 -3.09
C HIS A 188 4.50 -12.95 -2.32
N GLY A 189 3.65 -13.82 -2.90
CA GLY A 189 2.36 -14.19 -2.31
C GLY A 189 1.18 -13.43 -2.93
N PHE A 190 0.08 -13.37 -2.22
CA PHE A 190 -1.09 -12.59 -2.63
C PHE A 190 -0.90 -11.12 -2.31
N TRP A 191 -1.33 -10.27 -3.23
CA TRP A 191 -1.51 -8.85 -3.01
C TRP A 191 -2.72 -8.36 -3.81
N SER A 192 -3.50 -7.49 -3.22
CA SER A 192 -4.56 -6.73 -3.90
C SER A 192 -4.80 -5.42 -3.15
N ASP A 193 -5.07 -4.36 -3.89
CA ASP A 193 -5.84 -3.25 -3.37
C ASP A 193 -7.31 -3.68 -3.18
N ALA A 194 -8.10 -2.90 -2.49
CA ALA A 194 -9.55 -3.05 -2.39
C ALA A 194 -10.27 -1.79 -2.89
N GLY A 195 -9.63 -1.05 -3.79
CA GLY A 195 -10.09 0.25 -4.28
C GLY A 195 -11.18 0.17 -5.36
N THR A 196 -11.42 -1.01 -5.96
CA THR A 196 -12.52 -1.26 -6.91
C THR A 196 -13.38 -2.43 -6.46
N PHE A 197 -14.59 -2.55 -7.04
CA PHE A 197 -15.47 -3.71 -6.76
C PHE A 197 -14.78 -5.03 -7.13
N GLU A 198 -14.05 -5.06 -8.24
CA GLU A 198 -13.35 -6.25 -8.72
C GLU A 198 -12.18 -6.63 -7.83
N SER A 199 -11.35 -5.67 -7.41
CA SER A 199 -10.21 -5.92 -6.52
C SER A 199 -10.68 -6.27 -5.11
N LEU A 200 -11.74 -5.63 -4.61
CA LEU A 200 -12.39 -6.00 -3.35
C LEU A 200 -12.95 -7.43 -3.40
N PHE A 201 -13.57 -7.82 -4.51
CA PHE A 201 -14.06 -9.20 -4.69
C PHE A 201 -12.91 -10.20 -4.68
N ARG A 202 -11.81 -9.93 -5.40
CA ARG A 202 -10.60 -10.78 -5.39
C ARG A 202 -10.03 -10.95 -3.98
N ALA A 203 -9.93 -9.84 -3.24
CA ALA A 203 -9.46 -9.87 -1.85
C ALA A 203 -10.39 -10.71 -0.96
N ASN A 204 -11.71 -10.52 -1.06
CA ASN A 204 -12.68 -11.32 -0.30
C ASN A 204 -12.58 -12.81 -0.63
N ALA A 205 -12.51 -13.18 -1.89
CA ALA A 205 -12.41 -14.57 -2.34
C ALA A 205 -11.14 -15.24 -1.82
N TYR A 206 -10.00 -14.53 -1.93
CA TYR A 206 -8.72 -15.04 -1.43
C TYR A 206 -8.75 -15.30 0.08
N TRP A 207 -9.16 -14.32 0.87
CA TRP A 207 -9.16 -14.44 2.32
C TRP A 207 -10.22 -15.42 2.83
N ALA A 208 -11.38 -15.52 2.17
CA ALA A 208 -12.37 -16.55 2.47
C ALA A 208 -11.78 -17.95 2.27
N GLN A 209 -11.13 -18.21 1.14
CA GLN A 209 -10.49 -19.50 0.86
C GLN A 209 -9.39 -19.81 1.91
N ARG A 210 -8.55 -18.83 2.23
CA ARG A 210 -7.46 -19.01 3.19
C ARG A 210 -7.94 -19.28 4.62
N THR A 211 -9.07 -18.66 5.01
CA THR A 211 -9.62 -18.78 6.37
C THR A 211 -10.46 -20.04 6.54
N THR A 212 -11.27 -20.41 5.54
CA THR A 212 -12.25 -21.50 5.65
C THR A 212 -11.91 -22.73 4.83
N GLY A 213 -10.98 -22.61 3.87
CA GLY A 213 -10.71 -23.64 2.86
C GLY A 213 -11.75 -23.70 1.72
N TYR A 214 -12.84 -22.91 1.79
CA TYR A 214 -13.85 -22.87 0.73
C TYR A 214 -13.33 -22.20 -0.53
N ARG A 215 -13.67 -22.75 -1.69
CA ARG A 215 -13.41 -22.16 -3.01
C ARG A 215 -14.69 -21.57 -3.59
N CYS A 216 -14.55 -20.59 -4.48
CA CYS A 216 -15.72 -20.05 -5.19
C CYS A 216 -16.56 -21.15 -5.89
N GLU A 217 -15.93 -22.21 -6.36
CA GLU A 217 -16.56 -23.37 -6.97
C GLU A 217 -17.53 -24.11 -6.02
N ASP A 218 -17.25 -24.09 -4.72
CA ASP A 218 -18.10 -24.74 -3.70
C ASP A 218 -19.47 -24.06 -3.58
N PHE A 219 -19.60 -22.82 -4.08
CA PHE A 219 -20.83 -22.05 -4.08
C PHE A 219 -21.58 -22.08 -5.42
N ALA A 220 -21.06 -22.78 -6.43
CA ALA A 220 -21.67 -22.85 -7.78
C ALA A 220 -23.12 -23.34 -7.74
N GLY A 221 -23.49 -24.19 -6.77
CA GLY A 221 -24.88 -24.65 -6.58
C GLY A 221 -25.84 -23.60 -6.02
N TYR A 222 -25.32 -22.49 -5.46
CA TYR A 222 -26.13 -21.37 -4.94
C TYR A 222 -26.25 -20.22 -5.94
N ILE A 223 -25.37 -20.19 -6.94
CA ILE A 223 -25.40 -19.18 -8.01
C ILE A 223 -26.11 -19.81 -9.19
N GLN A 224 -27.43 -19.71 -9.24
CA GLN A 224 -28.14 -20.04 -10.47
C GLN A 224 -27.74 -19.01 -11.52
N PRO A 225 -27.35 -19.43 -12.76
CA PRO A 225 -27.18 -18.50 -13.85
C PRO A 225 -28.51 -17.76 -14.04
N THR A 226 -28.59 -16.51 -13.66
CA THR A 226 -29.68 -15.68 -14.11
C THR A 226 -29.59 -15.67 -15.63
N ASP A 227 -30.62 -16.21 -16.29
CA ASP A 227 -30.73 -16.15 -17.73
C ASP A 227 -30.42 -14.72 -18.20
N ALA A 228 -29.26 -14.55 -18.82
CA ALA A 228 -28.88 -13.32 -19.51
C ALA A 228 -29.69 -13.25 -20.82
N ARG A 229 -31.01 -13.16 -20.68
CA ARG A 229 -31.93 -12.88 -21.78
C ARG A 229 -33.00 -11.93 -21.28
N ARG A 230 -32.71 -10.65 -21.38
CA ARG A 230 -33.71 -9.67 -21.85
C ARG A 230 -33.01 -8.38 -22.23
#